data_d5df57c699796fd6e81aa5d81fa99265
#
_entry.id   d5df57c699796fd6e81aa5d81fa99265
#
_cell.length_a   1.000
_cell.length_b   1.000
_cell.length_c   1.000
_cell.angle_alpha   90.00
_cell.angle_beta   90.00
_cell.angle_gamma   90.00
#
_symmetry.space_group_name_H-M   'P 1'
#
loop_
_entity.id
_entity.type
_entity.pdbx_description
1 polymer ?
#
loop_
_entity_poly.entity_id
_entity_poly.type
_entity_poly.pdbx_seq_one_letter_code
_entity_poly.pdbx_strand_id
1 'polypeptide(L)'
;MEFVTALVNLQEESSCPICLEYLKDPVTINCGHNFCRSCLNVSWKDLDDTFPCPVCRFCFPYKSFRRNPQLRNLTEIAKQLQIRRSKRKRR
;
A
#
# COMPACT_ATOMS: atom_id res chain seq x y z
N MET A 1 -7.22 -19.42 14.72
CA MET A 1 -6.01 -18.64 14.88
C MET A 1 -5.39 -18.21 13.59
N GLU A 2 -5.13 -19.13 12.72
CA GLU A 2 -4.51 -18.78 11.44
C GLU A 2 -5.37 -17.86 10.63
N PHE A 3 -6.67 -18.05 10.74
CA PHE A 3 -7.59 -17.22 10.00
C PHE A 3 -7.50 -15.76 10.46
N VAL A 4 -7.41 -15.56 11.75
CA VAL A 4 -7.30 -14.21 12.31
C VAL A 4 -5.98 -13.56 11.88
N THR A 5 -4.91 -14.33 11.93
CA THR A 5 -3.60 -13.82 11.52
C THR A 5 -3.60 -13.41 10.06
N ALA A 6 -4.20 -14.25 9.21
CA ALA A 6 -4.26 -13.93 7.79
C ALA A 6 -5.05 -12.66 7.54
N LEU A 7 -6.12 -12.46 8.30
CA LEU A 7 -6.95 -11.27 8.14
C LEU A 7 -6.18 -10.01 8.53
N VAL A 8 -5.45 -10.07 9.63
CA VAL A 8 -4.65 -8.94 10.07
C VAL A 8 -3.56 -8.62 9.05
N ASN A 9 -2.89 -9.65 8.54
CA ASN A 9 -1.85 -9.43 7.53
C ASN A 9 -2.42 -8.83 6.27
N LEU A 10 -3.61 -9.27 5.88
CA LEU A 10 -4.25 -8.73 4.69
C LEU A 10 -4.51 -7.24 4.85
N GLN A 11 -5.00 -6.83 6.00
CA GLN A 11 -5.28 -5.42 6.23
C GLN A 11 -4.01 -4.59 6.28
N GLU A 12 -2.96 -5.12 6.89
CA GLU A 12 -1.71 -4.39 6.98
C GLU A 12 -1.07 -4.21 5.61
N GLU A 13 -1.12 -5.27 4.80
CA GLU A 13 -0.52 -5.20 3.47
C GLU A 13 -1.35 -4.39 2.51
N SER A 14 -2.60 -4.13 2.86
CA SER A 14 -3.46 -3.33 2.02
C SER A 14 -3.43 -1.86 2.37
N SER A 15 -2.56 -1.47 3.29
CA SER A 15 -2.45 -0.09 3.74
C SER A 15 -1.21 0.57 3.19
N CYS A 16 -1.35 1.83 2.82
CA CYS A 16 -0.24 2.62 2.32
C CYS A 16 0.54 3.19 3.49
N PRO A 17 1.87 2.98 3.55
CA PRO A 17 2.65 3.51 4.66
C PRO A 17 2.79 5.03 4.64
N ILE A 18 2.45 5.67 3.55
CA ILE A 18 2.56 7.12 3.47
C ILE A 18 1.30 7.81 3.97
N CYS A 19 0.15 7.43 3.43
CA CYS A 19 -1.10 8.07 3.81
C CYS A 19 -1.85 7.30 4.90
N LEU A 20 -1.40 6.12 5.22
CA LEU A 20 -2.00 5.29 6.28
C LEU A 20 -3.43 4.90 5.99
N GLU A 21 -3.80 4.90 4.72
CA GLU A 21 -5.12 4.48 4.30
C GLU A 21 -4.98 3.30 3.35
N TYR A 22 -6.10 2.75 2.94
CA TYR A 22 -6.06 1.64 2.01
C TYR A 22 -5.38 2.05 0.72
N LEU A 23 -4.63 1.12 0.16
CA LEU A 23 -3.91 1.37 -1.08
C LEU A 23 -4.86 1.69 -2.21
N LYS A 24 -4.59 2.76 -2.91
CA LYS A 24 -5.36 3.19 -4.05
C LYS A 24 -4.43 3.15 -5.26
N ASP A 25 -4.79 2.34 -6.26
CA ASP A 25 -3.95 2.15 -7.43
C ASP A 25 -2.54 1.75 -6.99
N PRO A 26 -2.40 0.62 -6.28
CA PRO A 26 -1.12 0.27 -5.66
C PRO A 26 -0.03 -0.02 -6.68
N VAL A 27 1.17 0.42 -6.33
CA VAL A 27 2.36 0.15 -7.13
C VAL A 27 3.42 -0.48 -6.23
N THR A 28 4.29 -1.26 -6.84
CA THR A 28 5.39 -1.93 -6.15
C THR A 28 6.72 -1.44 -6.69
N ILE A 29 7.62 -1.09 -5.80
CA ILE A 29 8.96 -0.70 -6.21
C ILE A 29 9.91 -1.87 -6.00
N ASN A 30 11.12 -1.74 -6.49
CA ASN A 30 12.03 -2.88 -6.61
C ASN A 30 12.45 -3.51 -5.29
N CYS A 31 12.34 -2.79 -4.19
CA CYS A 31 12.64 -3.38 -2.90
C CYS A 31 11.46 -4.18 -2.34
N GLY A 32 10.33 -4.18 -3.02
CA GLY A 32 9.18 -4.98 -2.62
C GLY A 32 8.11 -4.24 -1.84
N HIS A 33 8.30 -2.98 -1.55
CA HIS A 33 7.32 -2.22 -0.79
C HIS A 33 6.26 -1.66 -1.72
N ASN A 34 5.06 -1.48 -1.18
CA ASN A 34 3.89 -1.04 -1.94
C ASN A 34 3.37 0.28 -1.43
N PHE A 35 2.88 1.10 -2.35
CA PHE A 35 2.36 2.42 -2.02
C PHE A 35 1.21 2.78 -2.95
N CYS A 36 0.41 3.76 -2.56
CA CYS A 36 -0.51 4.37 -3.49
C CYS A 36 0.33 5.04 -4.58
N ARG A 37 -0.09 4.92 -5.81
CA ARG A 37 0.65 5.53 -6.91
C ARG A 37 0.82 7.03 -6.69
N SER A 38 -0.25 7.70 -6.28
CA SER A 38 -0.18 9.14 -6.07
C SER A 38 0.73 9.49 -4.89
N CYS A 39 0.71 8.68 -3.85
CA CYS A 39 1.57 8.95 -2.70
C CYS A 39 3.04 8.85 -3.08
N LEU A 40 3.38 7.83 -3.84
CA LEU A 40 4.76 7.66 -4.26
C LEU A 40 5.19 8.77 -5.21
N ASN A 41 4.31 9.16 -6.12
CA ASN A 41 4.62 10.25 -7.04
C ASN A 41 4.90 11.54 -6.28
N VAL A 42 4.11 11.82 -5.26
CA VAL A 42 4.34 13.02 -4.46
C VAL A 42 5.64 12.91 -3.69
N SER A 43 5.91 11.74 -3.13
CA SER A 43 7.14 11.52 -2.38
C SER A 43 8.38 11.73 -3.23
N TRP A 44 8.30 11.34 -4.49
CA TRP A 44 9.45 11.43 -5.40
C TRP A 44 9.39 12.64 -6.33
N LYS A 45 8.50 13.55 -6.08
CA LYS A 45 8.20 14.62 -7.02
C LYS A 45 9.39 15.48 -7.37
N ASP A 46 10.15 15.90 -6.38
CA ASP A 46 11.25 16.83 -6.61
C ASP A 46 12.60 16.17 -6.73
N LEU A 47 12.61 14.84 -6.83
CA LEU A 47 13.86 14.10 -6.90
C LEU A 47 14.22 13.80 -8.35
N ASP A 48 15.50 13.90 -8.67
CA ASP A 48 15.95 13.60 -10.02
C ASP A 48 17.24 12.79 -10.06
N ASP A 49 17.85 12.54 -8.93
CA ASP A 49 19.09 11.74 -8.86
C ASP A 49 18.85 10.35 -8.32
N THR A 50 18.24 10.30 -7.16
CA THR A 50 17.97 9.04 -6.48
C THR A 50 16.56 9.06 -5.95
N PHE A 51 15.98 7.88 -5.81
CA PHE A 51 14.60 7.73 -5.41
C PHE A 51 14.54 6.75 -4.25
N PRO A 52 14.55 7.25 -3.00
CA PRO A 52 14.57 6.37 -1.84
C PRO A 52 13.21 5.79 -1.54
N CYS A 53 13.22 4.54 -1.07
CA CYS A 53 12.00 3.92 -0.59
C CYS A 53 11.57 4.61 0.69
N PRO A 54 10.31 5.08 0.77
CA PRO A 54 9.86 5.75 1.99
C PRO A 54 9.86 4.87 3.24
N VAL A 55 9.91 3.57 3.07
CA VAL A 55 9.89 2.66 4.21
C VAL A 55 11.29 2.20 4.60
N CYS A 56 12.02 1.58 3.67
CA CYS A 56 13.33 1.02 4.00
C CYS A 56 14.49 1.89 3.57
N ARG A 57 14.20 2.97 2.85
CA ARG A 57 15.20 3.95 2.43
C ARG A 57 16.23 3.43 1.46
N PHE A 58 15.94 2.32 0.84
CA PHE A 58 16.81 1.83 -0.23
C PHE A 58 16.70 2.81 -1.39
N CYS A 59 17.82 3.29 -1.91
CA CYS A 59 17.83 4.30 -2.96
C CYS A 59 17.97 3.66 -4.32
N PHE A 60 17.15 4.10 -5.25
CA PHE A 60 17.18 3.62 -6.63
C PHE A 60 17.72 4.72 -7.52
N PRO A 61 18.45 4.36 -8.57
CA PRO A 61 19.03 5.37 -9.46
C PRO A 61 18.02 5.98 -10.44
N TYR A 62 16.83 5.44 -10.53
CA TYR A 62 15.83 5.98 -11.42
C TYR A 62 14.43 5.70 -10.89
N LYS A 63 13.49 6.51 -11.33
CA LYS A 63 12.13 6.39 -10.91
C LYS A 63 11.47 5.22 -11.63
N SER A 64 11.13 4.20 -10.87
CA SER A 64 10.56 2.99 -11.44
C SER A 64 9.63 2.30 -10.44
N PHE A 65 8.45 1.93 -10.90
CA PHE A 65 7.51 1.15 -10.12
C PHE A 65 6.57 0.43 -11.06
N ARG A 66 5.91 -0.59 -10.54
CA ARG A 66 5.00 -1.39 -11.34
C ARG A 66 3.65 -1.44 -10.67
N ARG A 67 2.60 -1.45 -11.47
CA ARG A 67 1.27 -1.63 -10.94
C ARG A 67 1.14 -3.01 -10.35
N ASN A 68 0.31 -3.11 -9.34
CA ASN A 68 0.07 -4.39 -8.68
C ASN A 68 -1.42 -4.68 -8.66
N PRO A 69 -1.97 -5.26 -9.72
CA PRO A 69 -3.40 -5.53 -9.78
C PRO A 69 -3.88 -6.55 -8.75
N GLN A 70 -3.03 -7.48 -8.39
CA GLN A 70 -3.41 -8.46 -7.37
C GLN A 70 -3.59 -7.79 -6.02
N LEU A 71 -2.69 -6.90 -5.68
CA LEU A 71 -2.79 -6.16 -4.43
C LEU A 71 -4.00 -5.25 -4.45
N ARG A 72 -4.33 -4.70 -5.60
CA ARG A 72 -5.52 -3.89 -5.73
C ARG A 72 -6.76 -4.70 -5.39
N ASN A 73 -6.83 -5.92 -5.89
CA ASN A 73 -7.97 -6.78 -5.60
C ASN A 73 -8.02 -7.14 -4.12
N LEU A 74 -6.89 -7.42 -3.53
CA LEU A 74 -6.84 -7.74 -2.10
C LEU A 74 -7.28 -6.55 -1.26
N THR A 75 -6.89 -5.36 -1.68
CA THR A 75 -7.29 -4.15 -0.97
C THR A 75 -8.80 -3.96 -1.01
N GLU A 76 -9.41 -4.24 -2.15
CA GLU A 76 -10.87 -4.14 -2.25
C GLU A 76 -11.56 -5.10 -1.30
N ILE A 77 -11.03 -6.30 -1.18
CA ILE A 77 -11.59 -7.27 -0.25
C ILE A 77 -11.43 -6.79 1.19
N ALA A 78 -10.27 -6.26 1.51
CA ALA A 78 -10.01 -5.75 2.86
C ALA A 78 -10.96 -4.61 3.20
N LYS A 79 -11.22 -3.75 2.23
CA LYS A 79 -12.13 -2.63 2.44
C LYS A 79 -13.54 -3.11 2.71
N GLN A 80 -13.98 -4.12 2.00
CA GLN A 80 -15.32 -4.66 2.20
C GLN A 80 -15.47 -5.24 3.59
N LEU A 81 -14.46 -5.95 4.05
CA LEU A 81 -14.50 -6.51 5.40
C LEU A 81 -14.52 -5.40 6.44
N GLN A 82 -13.76 -4.37 6.20
CA GLN A 82 -13.69 -3.24 7.12
C GLN A 82 -15.03 -2.52 7.18
N ILE A 83 -15.65 -2.32 6.04
CA ILE A 83 -16.93 -1.64 5.99
C ILE A 83 -18.00 -2.39 6.77
N ARG A 84 -18.03 -3.71 6.63
CA ARG A 84 -19.00 -4.49 7.38
C ARG A 84 -18.82 -4.31 8.86
N ARG A 85 -17.60 -4.33 9.33
CA ARG A 85 -17.33 -4.18 10.75
C ARG A 85 -17.73 -2.79 11.21
N SER A 86 -17.45 -1.79 10.40
CA SER A 86 -17.81 -0.43 10.73
C SER A 86 -19.29 -0.27 10.90
N LYS A 87 -20.05 -0.88 10.03
CA LYS A 87 -21.49 -0.79 10.13
C LYS A 87 -22.00 -1.33 11.44
N ARG A 88 -21.50 -2.46 11.84
CA ARG A 88 -21.93 -3.04 13.08
C ARG A 88 -21.54 -2.18 14.25
N LYS A 89 -20.40 -1.58 14.19
CA LYS A 89 -19.98 -0.72 15.27
C LYS A 89 -20.82 0.50 15.41
N ARG A 90 -21.27 1.02 14.33
CA ARG A 90 -22.03 2.21 14.37
C ARG A 90 -23.33 2.07 15.05
N ARG A 91 -23.80 0.96 15.09
CA ARG A 91 -25.08 0.80 15.66
C ARG A 91 -25.06 0.52 17.05
#